data_03a63953b3ce0f855f9dc1f7c9f13b37
#
_entry.id   03a63953b3ce0f855f9dc1f7c9f13b37
#
_cell.length_a   1.000
_cell.length_b   1.000
_cell.length_c   1.000
_cell.angle_alpha   90.00
_cell.angle_beta   90.00
_cell.angle_gamma   90.00
#
_symmetry.space_group_name_H-M   'P 1'
#
loop_
_entity.id
_entity.type
_entity.pdbx_description
1 polymer ?
#
loop_
_entity_poly.entity_id
_entity_poly.type
_entity_poly.pdbx_seq_one_letter_code
_entity_poly.pdbx_strand_id
1 'polypeptide(L)'
;MQTKQYIILSELAILITFTFLCFPEVAENQYTYSQSTNSTGNATGLGVDLINIHPSPSNVKAGSNFELLATVINNSPETTMLPAGRCDSPLTAFFMRNVLIRQDQFQGCTATSSPFELKSGEEVTVAGPVPGTIYQAIKAGKTPATATVYYLTENRQPGNVTKPFVFTID
;
A
#
# COMPACT_ATOMS: atom_id res chain seq x y z
N MET A 1 -26.14 58.13 32.20
CA MET A 1 -26.65 57.10 31.28
C MET A 1 -25.48 56.33 30.64
N GLN A 2 -24.53 55.84 31.46
CA GLN A 2 -23.28 55.22 30.97
C GLN A 2 -22.87 53.90 31.70
N THR A 3 -23.71 53.37 32.55
CA THR A 3 -23.36 52.22 33.40
C THR A 3 -23.89 50.86 32.89
N LYS A 4 -24.64 50.82 31.80
CA LYS A 4 -25.22 49.56 31.26
C LYS A 4 -24.40 48.90 30.13
N GLN A 5 -23.38 49.55 29.59
CA GLN A 5 -22.60 48.97 28.47
C GLN A 5 -21.43 48.12 28.91
N TYR A 6 -20.97 48.21 30.14
CA TYR A 6 -19.79 47.45 30.60
C TYR A 6 -20.12 46.01 31.07
N ILE A 7 -21.38 45.74 31.40
CA ILE A 7 -21.79 44.38 31.86
C ILE A 7 -21.94 43.40 30.70
N ILE A 8 -22.31 43.87 29.51
CA ILE A 8 -22.50 43.00 28.33
C ILE A 8 -21.16 42.53 27.74
N LEU A 9 -20.10 43.32 27.88
CA LEU A 9 -18.79 42.97 27.39
C LEU A 9 -18.05 41.95 28.28
N SER A 10 -18.36 41.88 29.57
CA SER A 10 -17.75 40.89 30.46
C SER A 10 -18.31 39.48 30.30
N GLU A 11 -19.62 39.36 29.98
CA GLU A 11 -20.24 38.05 29.76
C GLU A 11 -19.83 37.43 28.41
N LEU A 12 -19.55 38.26 27.39
CA LEU A 12 -19.10 37.75 26.10
C LEU A 12 -17.64 37.23 26.12
N ALA A 13 -16.80 37.80 26.98
CA ALA A 13 -15.42 37.38 27.14
C ALA A 13 -15.31 36.03 27.87
N ILE A 14 -16.25 35.68 28.73
CA ILE A 14 -16.25 34.42 29.49
C ILE A 14 -16.74 33.26 28.60
N LEU A 15 -17.62 33.54 27.62
CA LEU A 15 -18.13 32.49 26.72
C LEU A 15 -17.11 32.01 25.70
N ILE A 16 -16.15 32.87 25.33
CA ILE A 16 -15.12 32.53 24.35
C ILE A 16 -13.97 31.68 24.96
N THR A 17 -13.75 31.81 26.26
CA THR A 17 -12.68 31.06 26.95
C THR A 17 -13.10 29.63 27.32
N PHE A 18 -14.38 29.30 27.35
CA PHE A 18 -14.83 27.95 27.72
C PHE A 18 -15.00 26.98 26.54
N THR A 19 -14.99 27.48 25.31
CA THR A 19 -15.10 26.62 24.13
C THR A 19 -13.76 26.04 23.66
N PHE A 20 -12.64 26.42 24.25
CA PHE A 20 -11.32 25.92 23.86
C PHE A 20 -10.78 24.74 24.69
N LEU A 21 -11.53 24.29 25.71
CA LEU A 21 -11.04 23.29 26.67
C LEU A 21 -11.68 21.89 26.56
N CYS A 22 -12.50 21.65 25.54
CA CYS A 22 -13.14 20.33 25.34
C CYS A 22 -12.96 19.79 23.92
N PHE A 23 -11.78 19.95 23.31
CA PHE A 23 -11.40 19.01 22.27
C PHE A 23 -10.68 17.86 22.96
N PRO A 24 -11.24 16.64 22.94
CA PRO A 24 -10.46 15.48 23.27
C PRO A 24 -9.32 15.45 22.25
N GLU A 25 -8.11 15.50 22.73
CA GLU A 25 -6.94 15.12 21.98
C GLU A 25 -7.22 13.75 21.40
N VAL A 26 -7.60 13.72 20.11
CA VAL A 26 -7.59 12.49 19.34
C VAL A 26 -6.13 12.07 19.36
N ALA A 27 -5.81 11.11 20.22
CA ALA A 27 -4.53 10.44 20.17
C ALA A 27 -4.39 9.93 18.74
N GLU A 28 -3.60 10.63 17.92
CA GLU A 28 -3.06 10.08 16.71
C GLU A 28 -2.33 8.81 17.13
N ASN A 29 -2.99 7.68 16.94
CA ASN A 29 -2.33 6.39 16.94
C ASN A 29 -1.32 6.46 15.79
N GLN A 30 -0.15 7.03 16.09
CA GLN A 30 1.02 6.85 15.28
C GLN A 30 1.29 5.34 15.33
N TYR A 31 0.74 4.62 14.36
CA TYR A 31 1.30 3.35 13.96
C TYR A 31 2.72 3.66 13.54
N THR A 32 3.63 3.56 14.49
CA THR A 32 5.06 3.49 14.23
C THR A 32 5.25 2.20 13.47
N TYR A 33 5.12 2.30 12.15
CA TYR A 33 5.62 1.26 11.26
C TYR A 33 7.11 1.25 11.51
N SER A 34 7.57 0.31 12.33
CA SER A 34 8.98 0.02 12.47
C SER A 34 9.44 -0.36 11.07
N GLN A 35 10.03 0.59 10.37
CA GLN A 35 10.84 0.29 9.23
C GLN A 35 11.95 -0.62 9.76
N SER A 36 11.77 -1.93 9.58
CA SER A 36 12.89 -2.84 9.55
C SER A 36 13.76 -2.36 8.38
N THR A 37 14.67 -1.48 8.70
CA THR A 37 15.77 -1.12 7.82
C THR A 37 16.56 -2.39 7.65
N ASN A 38 16.60 -2.85 6.42
CA ASN A 38 17.65 -3.61 5.77
C ASN A 38 17.09 -4.77 4.95
N SER A 39 16.90 -4.53 3.70
CA SER A 39 17.93 -4.94 2.76
C SER A 39 17.77 -4.13 1.49
N THR A 40 18.62 -3.14 1.34
CA THR A 40 19.11 -2.76 0.02
C THR A 40 19.87 -3.98 -0.48
N GLY A 41 19.12 -5.00 -0.88
CA GLY A 41 19.67 -6.18 -1.53
C GLY A 41 20.24 -5.75 -2.86
N ASN A 42 21.53 -5.41 -2.87
CA ASN A 42 22.33 -5.61 -4.06
C ASN A 42 22.09 -7.06 -4.50
N ALA A 43 21.59 -7.22 -5.70
CA ALA A 43 21.32 -8.49 -6.35
C ALA A 43 22.59 -9.34 -6.47
N THR A 44 22.89 -10.08 -5.42
CA THR A 44 23.63 -11.30 -5.50
C THR A 44 22.61 -12.41 -5.31
N GLY A 45 22.11 -12.92 -6.39
CA GLY A 45 21.37 -14.14 -6.71
C GLY A 45 20.82 -15.10 -5.64
N LEU A 46 20.77 -14.73 -4.38
CA LEU A 46 20.34 -15.56 -3.27
C LEU A 46 19.18 -14.86 -2.54
N GLY A 47 17.96 -15.28 -2.80
CA GLY A 47 16.76 -14.75 -2.15
C GLY A 47 15.56 -14.69 -3.06
N VAL A 48 14.47 -14.15 -2.56
CA VAL A 48 13.26 -13.88 -3.38
C VAL A 48 13.53 -12.68 -4.28
N ASP A 49 13.23 -12.82 -5.56
CA ASP A 49 13.34 -11.73 -6.53
C ASP A 49 12.02 -11.47 -7.25
N LEU A 50 11.89 -10.28 -7.83
CA LEU A 50 10.70 -9.80 -8.52
C LEU A 50 11.10 -9.38 -9.95
N ILE A 51 10.51 -10.02 -10.95
CA ILE A 51 10.80 -9.78 -12.36
C ILE A 51 9.51 -9.58 -13.17
N ASN A 52 9.65 -9.18 -14.43
CA ASN A 52 8.52 -9.03 -15.37
C ASN A 52 7.36 -8.20 -14.84
N ILE A 53 7.67 -7.08 -14.19
CA ILE A 53 6.65 -6.18 -13.62
C ILE A 53 6.00 -5.37 -14.75
N HIS A 54 4.69 -5.53 -14.93
CA HIS A 54 3.95 -4.81 -15.97
C HIS A 54 2.48 -4.65 -15.61
N PRO A 55 1.80 -3.63 -16.16
CA PRO A 55 0.35 -3.49 -16.00
C PRO A 55 -0.41 -4.51 -16.87
N SER A 56 -1.62 -4.84 -16.43
CA SER A 56 -2.60 -5.65 -17.17
C SER A 56 -3.92 -4.88 -17.25
N PRO A 57 -4.41 -4.52 -18.45
CA PRO A 57 -3.81 -4.75 -19.77
C PRO A 57 -2.51 -3.96 -19.96
N SER A 58 -1.66 -4.42 -20.88
CA SER A 58 -0.35 -3.80 -21.15
C SER A 58 -0.45 -2.38 -21.72
N ASN A 59 -1.54 -2.05 -22.40
CA ASN A 59 -1.87 -0.74 -22.96
C ASN A 59 -2.85 0.02 -22.05
N VAL A 60 -2.38 0.48 -20.93
CA VAL A 60 -3.19 1.27 -19.99
C VAL A 60 -3.54 2.61 -20.60
N LYS A 61 -4.83 2.98 -20.58
CA LYS A 61 -5.32 4.28 -21.05
C LYS A 61 -5.68 5.19 -19.89
N ALA A 62 -5.52 6.49 -20.04
CA ALA A 62 -5.99 7.45 -19.05
C ALA A 62 -7.51 7.31 -18.84
N GLY A 63 -7.94 7.31 -17.58
CA GLY A 63 -9.32 7.04 -17.15
C GLY A 63 -9.63 5.58 -16.88
N SER A 64 -8.78 4.61 -17.28
CA SER A 64 -9.01 3.19 -17.06
C SER A 64 -8.46 2.69 -15.73
N ASN A 65 -9.08 1.63 -15.21
CA ASN A 65 -8.51 0.83 -14.13
C ASN A 65 -7.59 -0.25 -14.73
N PHE A 66 -6.60 -0.66 -13.94
CA PHE A 66 -5.67 -1.72 -14.34
C PHE A 66 -5.19 -2.51 -13.12
N GLU A 67 -4.65 -3.67 -13.38
CA GLU A 67 -3.94 -4.50 -12.41
C GLU A 67 -2.44 -4.43 -12.67
N LEU A 68 -1.65 -4.85 -11.71
CA LEU A 68 -0.22 -5.04 -11.87
C LEU A 68 0.08 -6.53 -11.79
N LEU A 69 0.84 -7.02 -12.74
CA LEU A 69 1.36 -8.39 -12.73
C LEU A 69 2.87 -8.36 -12.52
N ALA A 70 3.37 -9.35 -11.81
CA ALA A 70 4.80 -9.55 -11.64
C ALA A 70 5.12 -11.03 -11.45
N THR A 71 6.31 -11.46 -11.82
CA THR A 71 6.80 -12.80 -11.55
C THR A 71 7.71 -12.77 -10.33
N VAL A 72 7.40 -13.58 -9.33
CA VAL A 72 8.21 -13.79 -8.13
C VAL A 72 9.05 -15.06 -8.35
N ILE A 73 10.34 -14.98 -8.12
CA ILE A 73 11.27 -16.11 -8.17
C ILE A 73 11.87 -16.32 -6.78
N ASN A 74 11.88 -17.56 -6.33
CA ASN A 74 12.59 -17.94 -5.11
C ASN A 74 13.98 -18.50 -5.45
N ASN A 75 14.99 -17.66 -5.39
CA ASN A 75 16.39 -18.05 -5.55
C ASN A 75 17.06 -18.46 -4.23
N SER A 76 16.31 -18.47 -3.11
CA SER A 76 16.83 -18.94 -1.83
C SER A 76 16.85 -20.46 -1.76
N PRO A 77 17.68 -21.07 -0.91
CA PRO A 77 17.63 -22.51 -0.69
C PRO A 77 16.42 -22.98 0.10
N GLU A 78 15.72 -22.06 0.78
CA GLU A 78 14.56 -22.33 1.63
C GLU A 78 13.25 -22.12 0.89
N THR A 79 12.19 -22.78 1.34
CA THR A 79 10.83 -22.54 0.86
C THR A 79 10.34 -21.17 1.31
N THR A 80 9.71 -20.44 0.40
CA THR A 80 9.07 -19.15 0.65
C THR A 80 7.56 -19.32 0.55
N MET A 81 6.80 -18.67 1.43
CA MET A 81 5.34 -18.69 1.41
C MET A 81 4.82 -17.32 0.97
N LEU A 82 3.97 -17.32 -0.06
CA LEU A 82 3.28 -16.12 -0.53
C LEU A 82 1.83 -16.13 -0.04
N PRO A 83 1.30 -14.98 0.43
CA PRO A 83 -0.14 -14.84 0.62
C PRO A 83 -0.87 -15.23 -0.66
N ALA A 84 -1.85 -16.10 -0.56
CA ALA A 84 -2.62 -16.58 -1.69
C ALA A 84 -4.11 -16.60 -1.36
N GLY A 85 -4.94 -16.29 -2.36
CA GLY A 85 -6.38 -16.36 -2.25
C GLY A 85 -7.09 -15.11 -2.74
N ARG A 86 -8.43 -15.16 -2.68
CA ARG A 86 -9.27 -14.04 -3.14
C ARG A 86 -9.12 -12.78 -2.29
N CYS A 87 -8.60 -12.92 -1.07
CA CYS A 87 -8.53 -11.83 -0.10
C CYS A 87 -7.14 -11.25 0.07
N ASP A 88 -6.13 -11.94 -0.42
CA ASP A 88 -4.75 -11.59 -0.21
C ASP A 88 -4.04 -11.50 -1.56
N SER A 89 -3.34 -10.41 -1.78
CA SER A 89 -2.35 -10.30 -2.84
C SER A 89 -1.01 -10.00 -2.22
N PRO A 90 0.03 -10.75 -2.54
CA PRO A 90 1.36 -10.42 -2.06
C PRO A 90 1.94 -9.16 -2.71
N LEU A 91 1.35 -8.72 -3.86
CA LEU A 91 1.88 -7.63 -4.68
C LEU A 91 1.16 -6.32 -4.43
N THR A 92 1.93 -5.29 -4.08
CA THR A 92 1.47 -3.91 -3.98
C THR A 92 2.35 -2.99 -4.84
N ALA A 93 1.87 -1.80 -5.16
CA ALA A 93 2.68 -0.81 -5.86
C ALA A 93 2.44 0.60 -5.33
N PHE A 94 3.50 1.39 -5.36
CA PHE A 94 3.47 2.83 -5.16
C PHE A 94 3.78 3.52 -6.49
N PHE A 95 2.95 4.49 -6.89
CA PHE A 95 3.10 5.25 -8.13
C PHE A 95 3.49 6.69 -7.80
N MET A 96 4.54 7.19 -8.42
CA MET A 96 5.00 8.55 -8.16
C MET A 96 4.09 9.61 -8.80
N ARG A 97 3.34 9.25 -9.87
CA ARG A 97 2.43 10.14 -10.62
C ARG A 97 1.50 9.34 -11.54
N ASN A 98 0.51 10.02 -12.12
CA ASN A 98 -0.39 9.56 -13.17
C ASN A 98 -1.37 8.45 -12.76
N VAL A 99 -1.28 7.92 -11.54
CA VAL A 99 -2.16 6.86 -11.02
C VAL A 99 -2.73 7.30 -9.68
N LEU A 100 -4.02 7.10 -9.53
CA LEU A 100 -4.75 7.24 -8.27
C LEU A 100 -5.01 5.85 -7.70
N ILE A 101 -4.65 5.65 -6.46
CA ILE A 101 -4.99 4.45 -5.69
C ILE A 101 -6.30 4.74 -4.97
N ARG A 102 -7.34 3.98 -5.27
CA ARG A 102 -8.67 4.14 -4.69
C ARG A 102 -9.03 2.92 -3.84
N GLN A 103 -9.81 3.17 -2.79
CA GLN A 103 -10.49 2.11 -2.08
C GLN A 103 -11.84 1.85 -2.77
N ASP A 104 -12.13 0.60 -3.05
CA ASP A 104 -13.45 0.15 -3.51
C ASP A 104 -14.25 -0.40 -2.33
N GLN A 105 -15.56 -0.53 -2.51
CA GLN A 105 -16.40 -1.21 -1.53
C GLN A 105 -16.02 -2.69 -1.48
N PHE A 106 -15.23 -3.03 -0.50
CA PHE A 106 -14.81 -4.41 -0.27
C PHE A 106 -15.96 -5.19 0.38
N GLN A 107 -16.57 -6.07 -0.38
CA GLN A 107 -17.47 -7.07 0.17
C GLN A 107 -16.61 -8.14 0.85
N GLY A 108 -16.57 -8.09 2.16
CA GLY A 108 -15.67 -8.85 3.03
C GLY A 108 -15.29 -10.25 2.52
N CYS A 109 -14.02 -10.53 2.58
CA CYS A 109 -13.47 -11.84 2.25
C CYS A 109 -13.57 -12.76 3.45
N THR A 110 -14.29 -13.86 3.31
CA THR A 110 -14.42 -14.90 4.35
C THR A 110 -13.52 -16.12 4.10
N ALA A 111 -12.83 -16.17 2.98
CA ALA A 111 -12.02 -17.31 2.61
C ALA A 111 -10.61 -17.19 3.20
N THR A 112 -10.30 -18.04 4.18
CA THR A 112 -8.93 -18.34 4.56
C THR A 112 -8.32 -19.23 3.48
N SER A 113 -7.44 -18.68 2.65
CA SER A 113 -6.64 -19.47 1.74
C SER A 113 -5.32 -19.85 2.40
N SER A 114 -4.87 -21.08 2.15
CA SER A 114 -3.53 -21.47 2.55
C SER A 114 -2.51 -20.66 1.73
N PRO A 115 -1.41 -20.23 2.34
CA PRO A 115 -0.33 -19.59 1.61
C PRO A 115 0.16 -20.51 0.47
N PHE A 116 0.58 -19.91 -0.63
CA PHE A 116 1.22 -20.64 -1.71
C PHE A 116 2.70 -20.84 -1.37
N GLU A 117 3.15 -22.10 -1.40
CA GLU A 117 4.55 -22.46 -1.18
C GLU A 117 5.33 -22.35 -2.48
N LEU A 118 6.41 -21.58 -2.46
CA LEU A 118 7.34 -21.39 -3.57
C LEU A 118 8.69 -21.99 -3.17
N LYS A 119 9.03 -23.14 -3.75
CA LYS A 119 10.28 -23.84 -3.45
C LYS A 119 11.47 -23.15 -4.11
N SER A 120 12.67 -23.53 -3.72
CA SER A 120 13.89 -23.05 -4.33
C SER A 120 13.90 -23.26 -5.85
N GLY A 121 14.16 -22.20 -6.61
CA GLY A 121 14.17 -22.18 -8.06
C GLY A 121 12.80 -22.11 -8.74
N GLU A 122 11.70 -22.16 -7.99
CA GLU A 122 10.35 -22.00 -8.56
C GLU A 122 10.00 -20.53 -8.77
N GLU A 123 9.09 -20.30 -9.73
CA GLU A 123 8.54 -18.99 -10.03
C GLU A 123 7.02 -19.03 -10.09
N VAL A 124 6.39 -17.89 -9.78
CA VAL A 124 4.94 -17.72 -9.87
C VAL A 124 4.58 -16.30 -10.28
N THR A 125 3.56 -16.15 -11.10
CA THR A 125 2.99 -14.84 -11.41
C THR A 125 1.99 -14.45 -10.34
N VAL A 126 2.16 -13.26 -9.79
CA VAL A 126 1.28 -12.63 -8.79
C VAL A 126 0.62 -11.39 -9.37
N ALA A 127 -0.58 -11.08 -8.90
CA ALA A 127 -1.34 -9.91 -9.31
C ALA A 127 -1.55 -8.95 -8.14
N GLY A 128 -1.64 -7.68 -8.43
CA GLY A 128 -2.03 -6.61 -7.50
C GLY A 128 -2.93 -5.59 -8.19
N PRO A 129 -3.69 -4.81 -7.43
CA PRO A 129 -3.60 -4.60 -5.98
C PRO A 129 -4.32 -5.66 -5.15
N VAL A 130 -4.18 -5.54 -3.84
CA VAL A 130 -5.01 -6.32 -2.91
C VAL A 130 -6.50 -6.01 -3.14
N PRO A 131 -7.40 -6.98 -2.94
CA PRO A 131 -8.84 -6.79 -3.09
C PRO A 131 -9.35 -5.58 -2.29
N GLY A 132 -10.30 -4.85 -2.86
CA GLY A 132 -10.79 -3.59 -2.29
C GLY A 132 -9.93 -2.36 -2.60
N THR A 133 -8.87 -2.54 -3.37
CA THR A 133 -8.03 -1.44 -3.87
C THR A 133 -8.08 -1.43 -5.40
N ILE A 134 -8.09 -0.26 -5.99
CA ILE A 134 -8.10 -0.07 -7.45
C ILE A 134 -6.95 0.85 -7.85
N TYR A 135 -6.19 0.45 -8.86
CA TYR A 135 -5.28 1.34 -9.57
C TYR A 135 -6.00 1.98 -10.74
N GLN A 136 -6.17 3.29 -10.71
CA GLN A 136 -6.79 4.07 -11.78
C GLN A 136 -5.77 4.98 -12.44
N ALA A 137 -5.57 4.82 -13.74
CA ALA A 137 -4.77 5.73 -14.53
C ALA A 137 -5.52 7.06 -14.70
N ILE A 138 -4.94 8.18 -14.24
CA ILE A 138 -5.61 9.48 -14.26
C ILE A 138 -5.03 10.42 -15.31
N LYS A 139 -3.83 10.15 -15.81
CA LYS A 139 -3.15 11.01 -16.79
C LYS A 139 -2.21 10.18 -17.66
N ALA A 140 -2.21 10.47 -18.96
CA ALA A 140 -1.26 9.89 -19.91
C ALA A 140 0.20 10.30 -19.63
N GLY A 141 1.12 9.44 -19.95
CA GLY A 141 2.56 9.67 -19.86
C GLY A 141 3.35 8.59 -19.15
N LYS A 142 4.66 8.78 -19.14
CA LYS A 142 5.62 7.90 -18.48
C LYS A 142 5.39 7.91 -16.96
N THR A 143 5.16 6.74 -16.37
CA THR A 143 4.74 6.55 -14.99
C THR A 143 5.78 5.71 -14.24
N PRO A 144 6.67 6.34 -13.47
CA PRO A 144 7.58 5.64 -12.58
C PRO A 144 6.82 5.13 -11.35
N ALA A 145 7.15 3.92 -10.95
CA ALA A 145 6.53 3.23 -9.84
C ALA A 145 7.52 2.29 -9.14
N THR A 146 7.11 1.79 -7.98
CA THR A 146 7.84 0.79 -7.20
C THR A 146 6.86 -0.32 -6.84
N ALA A 147 7.19 -1.55 -7.20
CA ALA A 147 6.43 -2.74 -6.81
C ALA A 147 7.07 -3.39 -5.60
N THR A 148 6.24 -3.89 -4.68
CA THR A 148 6.68 -4.61 -3.48
C THR A 148 5.89 -5.90 -3.37
N VAL A 149 6.60 -7.00 -3.17
CA VAL A 149 6.03 -8.30 -2.83
C VAL A 149 6.36 -8.62 -1.38
N TYR A 150 5.35 -9.04 -0.64
CA TYR A 150 5.48 -9.54 0.74
C TYR A 150 5.43 -11.06 0.75
N TYR A 151 6.26 -11.66 1.57
CA TYR A 151 6.33 -13.11 1.72
C TYR A 151 6.68 -13.51 3.16
N LEU A 152 6.53 -14.78 3.47
CA LEU A 152 7.03 -15.38 4.70
C LEU A 152 8.15 -16.38 4.34
N THR A 153 9.19 -16.41 5.14
CA THR A 153 10.20 -17.48 5.07
C THR A 153 9.63 -18.78 5.62
N GLU A 154 10.34 -19.89 5.46
CA GLU A 154 9.99 -21.18 6.03
C GLU A 154 9.75 -21.10 7.55
N ASN A 155 10.52 -20.29 8.24
CA ASN A 155 10.36 -20.01 9.68
C ASN A 155 9.26 -18.97 9.99
N ARG A 156 8.39 -18.66 9.02
CA ARG A 156 7.30 -17.67 9.12
C ARG A 156 7.76 -16.25 9.47
N GLN A 157 9.00 -15.91 9.19
CA GLN A 157 9.46 -14.54 9.34
C GLN A 157 9.02 -13.70 8.12
N PRO A 158 8.47 -12.50 8.33
CA PRO A 158 8.07 -11.64 7.23
C PRO A 158 9.28 -11.12 6.47
N GLY A 159 9.18 -11.16 5.15
CA GLY A 159 10.14 -10.58 4.22
C GLY A 159 9.43 -9.77 3.14
N ASN A 160 10.18 -8.96 2.46
CA ASN A 160 9.70 -8.27 1.26
C ASN A 160 10.81 -8.06 0.25
N VAL A 161 10.42 -7.96 -1.01
CA VAL A 161 11.30 -7.52 -2.10
C VAL A 161 10.63 -6.37 -2.82
N THR A 162 11.41 -5.34 -3.11
CA THR A 162 10.93 -4.10 -3.72
C THR A 162 11.77 -3.78 -4.95
N LYS A 163 11.09 -3.51 -6.09
CA LYS A 163 11.75 -3.13 -7.36
C LYS A 163 11.10 -1.91 -7.99
N PRO A 164 11.90 -0.95 -8.47
CA PRO A 164 11.41 0.13 -9.31
C PRO A 164 11.11 -0.39 -10.71
N PHE A 165 10.07 0.17 -11.33
CA PHE A 165 9.72 -0.07 -12.73
C PHE A 165 9.09 1.18 -13.34
N VAL A 166 8.94 1.17 -14.66
CA VAL A 166 8.35 2.29 -15.40
C VAL A 166 7.48 1.73 -16.51
N PHE A 167 6.28 2.29 -16.66
CA PHE A 167 5.39 1.98 -17.78
C PHE A 167 4.80 3.28 -18.37
N THR A 168 4.09 3.17 -19.48
CA THR A 168 3.44 4.31 -20.14
C THR A 168 1.93 4.15 -20.07
N ILE A 169 1.24 5.24 -19.79
CA ILE A 169 -0.21 5.38 -19.89
C ILE A 169 -0.49 6.20 -21.15
N ASP A 170 -1.35 5.69 -22.02
CA ASP A 170 -1.79 6.31 -23.27
C ASP A 170 -3.00 7.25 -23.09
#